data_a71b48f94cbdb4c4fe7adf019cf5d50b
#
_entry.id   a71b48f94cbdb4c4fe7adf019cf5d50b
#
_cell.length_a   1.000
_cell.length_b   1.000
_cell.length_c   1.000
_cell.angle_alpha   90.00
_cell.angle_beta   90.00
_cell.angle_gamma   90.00
#
_symmetry.space_group_name_H-M   'P 1'
#
loop_
_entity.id
_entity.type
_entity.pdbx_description
1 polymer ?
#
loop_
_entity_poly.entity_id
_entity_poly.type
_entity_poly.pdbx_seq_one_letter_code
_entity_poly.pdbx_strand_id
1 'polypeptide(L)'
;MRKAVELLGMVLVVLLAGNMQAGAQTAKVVPKGKIVLAWHTNMASKWLDPQEHDGTATTDNFLNALHDALIKNYRETLFDHPGLAERYEFAPDAKSATFWLRPGIKFHNGEPVTVEDVKFSFENYRGAKADVLKTKTERIEIVDARTVRFHFKEPFLDFPMIFGTSNVSGAGWIVPAKYYQQVGPDGFKQKPIGAGPYRLVHQEPGTRLEFEAFEDYYRPVHVKQLVMIAVPEGTTRVAMLERGEADLMYFVPGDLIERLQKNPKIMLAPVLSGSWWLEFPGFQNPQNPFHDKRVRQAVSLAVDRQAVNEAELGGFGKISGNWINNDVLYGMEWPPFERDVERARQLLKEAGYPNGFTVDWLTPVPTYYSRGESVVAQLGEIGIRTKLQVMERGVFLQKLQGGLKEWPGVQIIFNATRMGGTWSNWYEAFFKCGGFSGRDRICVQELDTKFAQYEQSFNPAERQKLAEDIQRSILENLYFVPFFRHAFVNAIGPRIAAQKWQDIFPTITTGYAFPWEEIKLKE
;
A
#
# COMPACT_ATOMS: atom_id res chain seq x y z
N MET A 1 -5.21 -26.00 18.25
CA MET A 1 -4.35 -26.15 17.08
C MET A 1 -4.68 -27.46 16.38
N ARG A 2 -5.71 -27.50 15.55
CA ARG A 2 -6.14 -28.59 14.64
C ARG A 2 -7.57 -28.28 14.16
N LYS A 3 -7.78 -27.16 13.43
CA LYS A 3 -9.05 -26.84 12.74
C LYS A 3 -8.89 -25.89 11.53
N ALA A 4 -7.69 -25.77 10.99
CA ALA A 4 -7.41 -24.88 9.85
C ALA A 4 -6.89 -25.60 8.59
N VAL A 5 -6.94 -26.92 8.52
CA VAL A 5 -6.34 -27.69 7.40
C VAL A 5 -7.38 -28.39 6.51
N GLU A 6 -8.67 -28.28 6.78
CA GLU A 6 -9.70 -29.03 6.02
C GLU A 6 -10.55 -28.18 5.06
N LEU A 7 -10.11 -26.99 4.64
CA LEU A 7 -10.94 -26.08 3.83
C LEU A 7 -10.40 -25.78 2.42
N LEU A 8 -9.57 -26.63 1.86
CA LEU A 8 -9.09 -26.46 0.46
C LEU A 8 -9.11 -27.77 -0.35
N GLY A 9 -10.18 -28.50 -0.26
CA GLY A 9 -10.35 -29.76 -0.98
C GLY A 9 -11.75 -30.06 -1.51
N MET A 10 -12.61 -29.04 -1.68
CA MET A 10 -13.92 -29.27 -2.30
C MET A 10 -14.27 -28.10 -3.22
N VAL A 11 -14.16 -28.33 -4.52
CA VAL A 11 -14.99 -27.62 -5.51
C VAL A 11 -16.42 -28.12 -5.26
N LEU A 12 -17.11 -27.45 -4.35
CA LEU A 12 -18.54 -27.71 -4.10
C LEU A 12 -19.31 -26.71 -4.97
N VAL A 13 -19.83 -27.21 -6.09
CA VAL A 13 -20.93 -26.57 -6.80
C VAL A 13 -22.15 -26.61 -5.85
N VAL A 14 -22.31 -25.58 -5.05
CA VAL A 14 -23.53 -25.35 -4.29
C VAL A 14 -24.50 -24.62 -5.20
N LEU A 15 -25.36 -25.38 -5.86
CA LEU A 15 -26.65 -24.91 -6.38
C LEU A 15 -27.54 -24.55 -5.18
N LEU A 16 -27.35 -23.32 -4.66
CA LEU A 16 -28.34 -22.73 -3.77
C LEU A 16 -29.47 -22.17 -4.63
N ALA A 17 -30.56 -22.93 -4.72
CA ALA A 17 -31.86 -22.41 -5.05
C ALA A 17 -32.24 -21.38 -3.97
N GLY A 18 -31.81 -20.15 -4.15
CA GLY A 18 -32.13 -19.01 -3.27
C GLY A 18 -33.57 -18.60 -3.51
N ASN A 19 -34.41 -18.71 -2.51
CA ASN A 19 -35.69 -18.01 -2.40
C ASN A 19 -35.51 -16.57 -2.80
N MET A 20 -36.21 -16.13 -3.86
CA MET A 20 -36.46 -14.74 -4.16
C MET A 20 -37.26 -14.14 -3.00
N GLN A 21 -36.59 -13.69 -1.96
CA GLN A 21 -37.18 -12.70 -1.07
C GLN A 21 -37.20 -11.39 -1.84
N ALA A 22 -38.42 -10.90 -2.11
CA ALA A 22 -38.67 -9.56 -2.59
C ALA A 22 -37.88 -8.58 -1.72
N GLY A 23 -36.87 -7.93 -2.31
CA GLY A 23 -36.02 -6.99 -1.60
C GLY A 23 -36.90 -5.87 -1.05
N ALA A 24 -36.97 -5.77 0.26
CA ALA A 24 -37.42 -4.55 0.91
C ALA A 24 -36.56 -3.41 0.31
N GLN A 25 -37.17 -2.47 -0.36
CA GLN A 25 -36.52 -1.24 -0.81
C GLN A 25 -35.98 -0.55 0.45
N THR A 26 -34.71 -0.74 0.75
CA THR A 26 -34.04 0.02 1.81
C THR A 26 -34.21 1.48 1.46
N ALA A 27 -34.80 2.27 2.37
CA ALA A 27 -35.02 3.68 2.17
C ALA A 27 -33.70 4.33 1.70
N LYS A 28 -33.74 5.07 0.57
CA LYS A 28 -32.56 5.70 -0.02
C LYS A 28 -31.94 6.60 1.04
N VAL A 29 -30.72 6.35 1.43
CA VAL A 29 -29.98 7.21 2.37
C VAL A 29 -29.78 8.57 1.72
N VAL A 30 -30.18 9.64 2.40
CA VAL A 30 -29.93 11.01 1.95
C VAL A 30 -28.63 11.49 2.61
N PRO A 31 -27.56 11.74 1.85
CA PRO A 31 -26.29 12.21 2.41
C PRO A 31 -26.44 13.57 3.09
N LYS A 32 -25.82 13.74 4.30
CA LYS A 32 -25.88 14.99 5.07
C LYS A 32 -24.51 15.38 5.62
N GLY A 33 -24.34 16.68 5.87
CA GLY A 33 -23.16 17.20 6.54
C GLY A 33 -21.90 17.21 5.68
N LYS A 34 -20.78 17.46 6.34
CA LYS A 34 -19.46 17.64 5.74
C LYS A 34 -18.38 17.00 6.60
N ILE A 35 -17.48 16.25 5.97
CA ILE A 35 -16.21 15.76 6.55
C ILE A 35 -15.06 16.59 6.01
N VAL A 36 -14.12 16.93 6.87
CA VAL A 36 -12.86 17.57 6.52
C VAL A 36 -11.70 16.66 6.91
N LEU A 37 -10.90 16.27 5.91
CA LEU A 37 -9.63 15.55 6.10
C LEU A 37 -8.47 16.53 6.05
N ALA A 38 -7.70 16.64 7.12
CA ALA A 38 -6.41 17.32 7.11
C ALA A 38 -5.33 16.37 6.57
N TRP A 39 -4.82 16.68 5.38
CA TRP A 39 -3.88 15.87 4.63
C TRP A 39 -2.45 16.37 4.85
N HIS A 40 -1.49 15.46 4.91
CA HIS A 40 -0.13 15.71 5.37
C HIS A 40 0.85 16.26 4.31
N THR A 41 0.46 16.38 3.06
CA THR A 41 1.31 16.85 1.95
C THR A 41 0.48 17.56 0.89
N ASN A 42 1.15 18.29 0.01
CA ASN A 42 0.49 18.90 -1.14
C ASN A 42 -0.12 17.84 -2.05
N MET A 43 -1.25 18.18 -2.69
CA MET A 43 -2.00 17.29 -3.58
C MET A 43 -1.74 17.69 -5.04
N ALA A 44 -0.85 16.98 -5.72
CA ALA A 44 -0.53 17.28 -7.11
C ALA A 44 -1.69 16.86 -8.04
N SER A 45 -2.07 17.75 -8.98
CA SER A 45 -3.15 17.47 -9.95
C SER A 45 -2.89 16.21 -10.80
N LYS A 46 -1.63 15.88 -11.09
CA LYS A 46 -1.27 14.65 -11.80
C LYS A 46 -1.77 13.38 -11.10
N TRP A 47 -2.01 13.44 -9.80
CA TRP A 47 -2.47 12.30 -9.01
C TRP A 47 -3.97 12.01 -9.14
N LEU A 48 -4.73 12.83 -9.86
CA LEU A 48 -6.16 12.59 -10.11
C LEU A 48 -6.43 11.66 -11.30
N ASP A 49 -5.38 11.29 -12.06
CA ASP A 49 -5.49 10.30 -13.13
C ASP A 49 -4.97 8.92 -12.64
N PRO A 50 -5.85 7.94 -12.41
CA PRO A 50 -5.43 6.61 -11.98
C PRO A 50 -4.68 5.83 -13.06
N GLN A 51 -4.77 6.25 -14.33
CA GLN A 51 -4.08 5.60 -15.43
C GLN A 51 -2.56 5.82 -15.41
N GLU A 52 -2.09 6.83 -14.67
CA GLU A 52 -0.66 7.14 -14.44
C GLU A 52 -0.21 6.83 -13.01
N HIS A 53 -0.97 6.07 -12.25
CA HIS A 53 -0.68 5.83 -10.84
C HIS A 53 0.66 5.11 -10.66
N ASP A 54 1.58 5.76 -9.96
CA ASP A 54 2.97 5.33 -9.78
C ASP A 54 3.18 4.32 -8.61
N GLY A 55 2.09 3.82 -8.02
CA GLY A 55 2.12 2.90 -6.88
C GLY A 55 2.26 3.59 -5.52
N THR A 56 2.32 4.94 -5.46
CA THR A 56 2.38 5.63 -4.17
C THR A 56 1.04 5.63 -3.44
N ALA A 57 1.06 5.23 -2.18
CA ALA A 57 -0.14 5.21 -1.34
C ALA A 57 -0.73 6.61 -1.06
N THR A 58 0.05 7.67 -1.29
CA THR A 58 -0.36 9.05 -0.98
C THR A 58 -1.63 9.46 -1.72
N THR A 59 -1.88 8.91 -2.91
CA THR A 59 -3.01 9.28 -3.76
C THR A 59 -4.29 8.49 -3.47
N ASP A 60 -4.17 7.37 -2.75
CA ASP A 60 -5.27 6.42 -2.60
C ASP A 60 -6.52 7.03 -1.94
N ASN A 61 -6.36 7.95 -0.99
CA ASN A 61 -7.50 8.54 -0.30
C ASN A 61 -8.47 9.30 -1.22
N PHE A 62 -7.94 10.16 -2.07
CA PHE A 62 -8.81 10.90 -3.00
C PHE A 62 -9.19 10.08 -4.23
N LEU A 63 -8.34 9.16 -4.69
CA LEU A 63 -8.70 8.26 -5.78
C LEU A 63 -9.80 7.28 -5.37
N ASN A 64 -9.79 6.76 -4.13
CA ASN A 64 -10.89 5.92 -3.62
C ASN A 64 -12.19 6.70 -3.37
N ALA A 65 -12.15 8.01 -3.19
CA ALA A 65 -13.36 8.83 -3.19
C ALA A 65 -13.94 8.97 -4.61
N LEU A 66 -13.06 9.15 -5.60
CA LEU A 66 -13.40 9.52 -6.97
C LEU A 66 -13.67 8.32 -7.88
N HIS A 67 -12.91 7.24 -7.72
CA HIS A 67 -12.96 6.06 -8.59
C HIS A 67 -13.37 4.80 -7.84
N ASP A 68 -13.78 3.79 -8.58
CA ASP A 68 -14.00 2.46 -8.05
C ASP A 68 -13.34 1.39 -8.92
N ALA A 69 -13.12 0.22 -8.30
CA ALA A 69 -12.47 -0.92 -8.92
C ALA A 69 -13.44 -2.09 -9.08
N LEU A 70 -13.04 -3.11 -9.84
CA LEU A 70 -13.85 -4.32 -10.03
C LEU A 70 -14.12 -5.03 -8.71
N ILE A 71 -13.13 -5.01 -7.79
CA ILE A 71 -13.18 -5.65 -6.48
C ILE A 71 -12.83 -4.60 -5.42
N LYS A 72 -13.51 -4.62 -4.27
CA LYS A 72 -13.16 -3.81 -3.11
C LYS A 72 -12.40 -4.65 -2.08
N ASN A 73 -11.42 -4.04 -1.43
CA ASN A 73 -10.57 -4.70 -0.45
C ASN A 73 -10.58 -4.01 0.93
N TYR A 74 -11.68 -3.35 1.27
CA TYR A 74 -11.75 -2.55 2.49
C TYR A 74 -11.84 -3.36 3.77
N ARG A 75 -12.50 -4.52 3.76
CA ARG A 75 -12.86 -5.22 5.00
C ARG A 75 -12.16 -6.55 5.20
N GLU A 76 -11.57 -7.10 4.16
CA GLU A 76 -11.01 -8.44 4.19
C GLU A 76 -9.61 -8.47 3.59
N THR A 77 -8.81 -9.37 4.08
CA THR A 77 -7.48 -9.65 3.52
C THR A 77 -7.56 -10.41 2.20
N LEU A 78 -8.74 -10.96 1.89
CA LEU A 78 -9.03 -11.66 0.64
C LEU A 78 -9.70 -10.72 -0.35
N PHE A 79 -9.37 -10.89 -1.62
CA PHE A 79 -9.85 -10.06 -2.74
C PHE A 79 -11.17 -10.61 -3.30
N ASP A 80 -12.16 -10.78 -2.45
CA ASP A 80 -13.46 -11.38 -2.76
C ASP A 80 -14.65 -10.42 -2.59
N HIS A 81 -14.40 -9.22 -2.06
CA HIS A 81 -15.48 -8.26 -1.82
C HIS A 81 -15.93 -7.56 -3.11
N PRO A 82 -17.19 -7.75 -3.55
CA PRO A 82 -17.68 -7.18 -4.80
C PRO A 82 -17.57 -5.65 -4.87
N GLY A 83 -16.95 -5.16 -5.95
CA GLY A 83 -16.88 -3.74 -6.34
C GLY A 83 -17.80 -3.42 -7.51
N LEU A 84 -17.26 -2.88 -8.61
CA LEU A 84 -17.98 -2.70 -9.88
C LEU A 84 -18.35 -4.05 -10.51
N ALA A 85 -17.57 -5.11 -10.26
CA ALA A 85 -17.98 -6.48 -10.55
C ALA A 85 -18.76 -7.06 -9.37
N GLU A 86 -19.82 -7.81 -9.64
CA GLU A 86 -20.56 -8.55 -8.62
C GLU A 86 -19.86 -9.85 -8.21
N ARG A 87 -19.03 -10.41 -9.10
CA ARG A 87 -18.18 -11.59 -8.87
C ARG A 87 -17.08 -11.69 -9.91
N TYR A 88 -16.10 -12.53 -9.63
CA TYR A 88 -15.11 -12.99 -10.61
C TYR A 88 -14.77 -14.47 -10.38
N GLU A 89 -14.23 -15.11 -11.41
CA GLU A 89 -13.83 -16.52 -11.35
C GLU A 89 -12.57 -16.74 -12.19
N PHE A 90 -11.69 -17.64 -11.73
CA PHE A 90 -10.60 -18.16 -12.53
C PHE A 90 -11.01 -19.42 -13.28
N ALA A 91 -10.43 -19.63 -14.47
CA ALA A 91 -10.40 -20.95 -15.06
C ALA A 91 -9.55 -21.92 -14.18
N PRO A 92 -9.80 -23.25 -14.25
CA PRO A 92 -9.08 -24.22 -13.43
C PRO A 92 -7.55 -24.19 -13.58
N ASP A 93 -7.05 -23.77 -14.72
CA ASP A 93 -5.61 -23.61 -15.04
C ASP A 93 -5.06 -22.22 -14.68
N ALA A 94 -5.89 -21.35 -14.09
CA ALA A 94 -5.61 -19.96 -13.79
C ALA A 94 -5.03 -19.13 -14.96
N LYS A 95 -5.24 -19.60 -16.21
CA LYS A 95 -4.87 -18.87 -17.43
C LYS A 95 -5.95 -17.93 -17.93
N SER A 96 -7.04 -17.80 -17.22
CA SER A 96 -8.01 -16.71 -17.43
C SER A 96 -8.75 -16.36 -16.16
N ALA A 97 -9.16 -15.08 -16.08
CA ALA A 97 -10.04 -14.54 -15.05
C ALA A 97 -11.24 -13.86 -15.72
N THR A 98 -12.44 -14.20 -15.29
CA THR A 98 -13.68 -13.64 -15.82
C THR A 98 -14.34 -12.77 -14.75
N PHE A 99 -14.77 -11.57 -15.11
CA PHE A 99 -15.46 -10.62 -14.25
C PHE A 99 -16.85 -10.31 -14.79
N TRP A 100 -17.85 -10.26 -13.91
CA TRP A 100 -19.23 -9.92 -14.22
C TRP A 100 -19.59 -8.57 -13.60
N LEU A 101 -19.80 -7.56 -14.43
CA LEU A 101 -20.17 -6.22 -13.97
C LEU A 101 -21.57 -6.19 -13.37
N ARG A 102 -21.73 -5.37 -12.32
CA ARG A 102 -23.04 -5.07 -11.76
C ARG A 102 -23.94 -4.41 -12.81
N PRO A 103 -25.24 -4.71 -12.81
CA PRO A 103 -26.17 -3.96 -13.63
C PRO A 103 -26.35 -2.53 -13.07
N GLY A 104 -26.52 -1.57 -13.98
CA GLY A 104 -26.95 -0.22 -13.65
C GLY A 104 -25.92 0.69 -12.96
N ILE A 105 -24.65 0.28 -12.89
CA ILE A 105 -23.57 1.17 -12.40
C ILE A 105 -23.28 2.29 -13.38
N LYS A 106 -22.97 3.48 -12.85
CA LYS A 106 -22.75 4.69 -13.64
C LYS A 106 -21.46 5.39 -13.23
N PHE A 107 -20.90 6.12 -14.16
CA PHE A 107 -19.92 7.17 -13.90
C PHE A 107 -20.59 8.46 -13.39
N HIS A 108 -19.79 9.38 -12.85
CA HIS A 108 -20.28 10.68 -12.34
C HIS A 108 -20.96 11.57 -13.37
N ASN A 109 -20.71 11.35 -14.66
CA ASN A 109 -21.39 12.05 -15.77
C ASN A 109 -22.73 11.40 -16.17
N GLY A 110 -23.13 10.32 -15.47
CA GLY A 110 -24.38 9.59 -15.73
C GLY A 110 -24.28 8.48 -16.79
N GLU A 111 -23.16 8.37 -17.50
CA GLU A 111 -22.95 7.28 -18.45
C GLU A 111 -22.81 5.93 -17.73
N PRO A 112 -23.30 4.82 -18.31
CA PRO A 112 -23.11 3.50 -17.71
C PRO A 112 -21.64 3.09 -17.74
N VAL A 113 -21.20 2.36 -16.71
CA VAL A 113 -19.91 1.66 -16.74
C VAL A 113 -20.07 0.38 -17.55
N THR A 114 -19.22 0.19 -18.53
CA THR A 114 -19.28 -0.91 -19.50
C THR A 114 -18.04 -1.80 -19.47
N VAL A 115 -18.09 -2.95 -20.11
CA VAL A 115 -16.94 -3.84 -20.28
C VAL A 115 -15.87 -3.22 -21.20
N GLU A 116 -16.26 -2.34 -22.10
CA GLU A 116 -15.36 -1.54 -22.94
C GLU A 116 -14.53 -0.58 -22.10
N ASP A 117 -15.11 0.03 -21.04
CA ASP A 117 -14.39 0.89 -20.11
C ASP A 117 -13.36 0.08 -19.30
N VAL A 118 -13.71 -1.14 -18.90
CA VAL A 118 -12.78 -2.06 -18.22
C VAL A 118 -11.60 -2.41 -19.13
N LYS A 119 -11.89 -2.81 -20.37
CA LYS A 119 -10.87 -3.12 -21.37
C LYS A 119 -9.98 -1.91 -21.65
N PHE A 120 -10.57 -0.74 -21.87
CA PHE A 120 -9.85 0.50 -22.09
C PHE A 120 -8.96 0.85 -20.89
N SER A 121 -9.48 0.77 -19.68
CA SER A 121 -8.72 1.08 -18.46
C SER A 121 -7.50 0.18 -18.31
N PHE A 122 -7.60 -1.09 -18.68
CA PHE A 122 -6.45 -1.99 -18.70
C PHE A 122 -5.42 -1.62 -19.80
N GLU A 123 -5.89 -1.45 -21.03
CA GLU A 123 -5.02 -1.18 -22.19
C GLU A 123 -4.32 0.18 -22.08
N ASN A 124 -5.02 1.20 -21.56
CA ASN A 124 -4.50 2.55 -21.41
C ASN A 124 -3.62 2.72 -20.16
N TYR A 125 -3.71 1.82 -19.17
CA TYR A 125 -2.92 1.94 -17.95
C TYR A 125 -1.41 1.92 -18.25
N ARG A 126 -0.69 2.92 -17.70
CA ARG A 126 0.75 3.15 -17.88
C ARG A 126 1.48 3.42 -16.57
N GLY A 127 0.82 3.07 -15.45
CA GLY A 127 1.39 3.23 -14.11
C GLY A 127 2.34 2.11 -13.70
N ALA A 128 2.57 2.01 -12.39
CA ALA A 128 3.61 1.16 -11.78
C ALA A 128 3.57 -0.34 -12.14
N LYS A 129 2.40 -0.88 -12.51
CA LYS A 129 2.22 -2.30 -12.84
C LYS A 129 1.89 -2.56 -14.32
N ALA A 130 2.07 -1.55 -15.18
CA ALA A 130 1.76 -1.68 -16.59
C ALA A 130 2.53 -2.81 -17.25
N ASP A 131 3.82 -2.91 -16.98
CA ASP A 131 4.69 -3.92 -17.58
C ASP A 131 4.26 -5.35 -17.21
N VAL A 132 4.04 -5.63 -15.92
CA VAL A 132 3.63 -6.97 -15.47
C VAL A 132 2.27 -7.35 -16.02
N LEU A 133 1.31 -6.42 -16.00
CA LEU A 133 -0.03 -6.65 -16.52
C LEU A 133 -0.02 -6.96 -18.03
N LYS A 134 0.66 -6.13 -18.82
CA LYS A 134 0.69 -6.26 -20.30
C LYS A 134 1.58 -7.42 -20.76
N THR A 135 2.65 -7.73 -20.03
CA THR A 135 3.53 -8.87 -20.37
C THR A 135 2.82 -10.20 -20.13
N LYS A 136 2.10 -10.36 -19.01
CA LYS A 136 1.45 -11.62 -18.64
C LYS A 136 0.07 -11.81 -19.31
N THR A 137 -0.61 -10.73 -19.71
CA THR A 137 -1.90 -10.84 -20.39
C THR A 137 -1.72 -11.08 -21.87
N GLU A 138 -2.42 -12.08 -22.41
CA GLU A 138 -2.42 -12.43 -23.83
C GLU A 138 -3.45 -11.58 -24.59
N ARG A 139 -4.70 -11.58 -24.11
CA ARG A 139 -5.81 -10.86 -24.73
C ARG A 139 -6.95 -10.61 -23.75
N ILE A 140 -7.81 -9.66 -24.08
CA ILE A 140 -9.03 -9.34 -23.35
C ILE A 140 -10.21 -9.65 -24.26
N GLU A 141 -11.15 -10.43 -23.76
CA GLU A 141 -12.35 -10.85 -24.46
C GLU A 141 -13.58 -10.21 -23.81
N ILE A 142 -14.38 -9.51 -24.61
CA ILE A 142 -15.72 -9.08 -24.23
C ILE A 142 -16.64 -10.26 -24.56
N VAL A 143 -17.10 -10.94 -23.51
CA VAL A 143 -17.97 -12.13 -23.65
C VAL A 143 -19.41 -11.73 -23.94
N ASP A 144 -19.89 -10.74 -23.21
CA ASP A 144 -21.21 -10.11 -23.40
C ASP A 144 -21.21 -8.69 -22.83
N ALA A 145 -22.36 -8.01 -22.80
CA ALA A 145 -22.51 -6.62 -22.38
C ALA A 145 -22.08 -6.35 -20.91
N ARG A 146 -21.89 -7.39 -20.08
CA ARG A 146 -21.48 -7.26 -18.67
C ARG A 146 -20.35 -8.21 -18.27
N THR A 147 -19.86 -9.01 -19.20
CA THR A 147 -18.86 -10.04 -18.91
C THR A 147 -17.57 -9.78 -19.69
N VAL A 148 -16.48 -9.59 -18.98
CA VAL A 148 -15.13 -9.45 -19.55
C VAL A 148 -14.24 -10.57 -19.03
N ARG A 149 -13.42 -11.13 -19.93
CA ARG A 149 -12.46 -12.19 -19.61
C ARG A 149 -11.07 -11.78 -20.03
N PHE A 150 -10.14 -11.92 -19.09
CA PHE A 150 -8.70 -11.72 -19.32
C PHE A 150 -8.06 -13.09 -19.53
N HIS A 151 -7.35 -13.26 -20.62
CA HIS A 151 -6.58 -14.46 -20.91
C HIS A 151 -5.10 -14.19 -20.67
N PHE A 152 -4.42 -15.12 -20.02
CA PHE A 152 -3.02 -14.99 -19.62
C PHE A 152 -2.14 -15.98 -20.38
N LYS A 153 -0.91 -15.58 -20.70
CA LYS A 153 0.10 -16.43 -21.34
C LYS A 153 0.53 -17.58 -20.43
N GLU A 154 0.49 -17.33 -19.13
CA GLU A 154 0.82 -18.25 -18.05
C GLU A 154 -0.17 -18.05 -16.90
N PRO A 155 -0.24 -18.95 -15.92
CA PRO A 155 -1.10 -18.78 -14.76
C PRO A 155 -0.82 -17.46 -14.03
N PHE A 156 -1.87 -16.67 -13.71
CA PHE A 156 -1.72 -15.36 -13.11
C PHE A 156 -2.70 -15.14 -11.95
N LEU A 157 -2.48 -15.89 -10.87
CA LEU A 157 -3.36 -15.86 -9.68
C LEU A 157 -3.40 -14.50 -8.97
N ASP A 158 -2.34 -13.70 -9.10
CA ASP A 158 -2.28 -12.37 -8.48
C ASP A 158 -3.02 -11.29 -9.30
N PHE A 159 -3.57 -11.61 -10.48
CA PHE A 159 -4.23 -10.66 -11.35
C PHE A 159 -5.37 -9.88 -10.68
N PRO A 160 -6.32 -10.50 -9.93
CA PRO A 160 -7.39 -9.77 -9.27
C PRO A 160 -6.88 -8.75 -8.24
N MET A 161 -5.76 -9.04 -7.59
CA MET A 161 -5.14 -8.12 -6.65
C MET A 161 -4.47 -6.95 -7.38
N ILE A 162 -3.84 -7.19 -8.52
CA ILE A 162 -3.07 -6.15 -9.24
C ILE A 162 -4.00 -5.27 -10.07
N PHE A 163 -4.95 -5.84 -10.80
CA PHE A 163 -5.88 -5.12 -11.66
C PHE A 163 -7.30 -5.05 -11.11
N GLY A 164 -7.78 -6.08 -10.41
CA GLY A 164 -9.14 -6.11 -9.89
C GLY A 164 -9.40 -5.11 -8.77
N THR A 165 -8.37 -4.74 -8.01
CA THR A 165 -8.47 -3.82 -6.87
C THR A 165 -7.71 -2.52 -7.08
N SER A 166 -8.02 -1.52 -6.26
CA SER A 166 -7.31 -0.24 -6.23
C SER A 166 -6.01 -0.26 -5.41
N ASN A 167 -5.73 -1.35 -4.69
CA ASN A 167 -4.87 -1.31 -3.51
C ASN A 167 -3.37 -1.17 -3.76
N VAL A 168 -2.82 -1.86 -4.75
CA VAL A 168 -1.35 -2.04 -4.81
C VAL A 168 -0.70 -1.14 -5.85
N SER A 169 -1.41 -0.85 -6.91
CA SER A 169 -0.82 -0.22 -8.10
C SER A 169 -1.71 0.85 -8.71
N GLY A 170 -2.92 0.99 -8.20
CA GLY A 170 -3.92 1.86 -8.81
C GLY A 170 -4.41 1.40 -10.20
N ALA A 171 -3.98 0.25 -10.66
CA ALA A 171 -4.37 -0.24 -11.99
C ALA A 171 -5.85 -0.61 -12.08
N GLY A 172 -6.46 -0.94 -10.93
CA GLY A 172 -7.83 -1.46 -10.87
C GLY A 172 -8.94 -0.43 -11.01
N TRP A 173 -8.63 0.87 -10.93
CA TRP A 173 -9.65 1.90 -11.09
C TRP A 173 -10.11 2.03 -12.54
N ILE A 174 -11.43 1.98 -12.73
CA ILE A 174 -12.04 2.03 -14.05
C ILE A 174 -12.38 3.48 -14.41
N VAL A 175 -11.99 3.92 -15.61
CA VAL A 175 -12.23 5.26 -16.14
C VAL A 175 -13.16 5.21 -17.36
N PRO A 176 -13.99 6.27 -17.63
CA PRO A 176 -14.88 6.33 -18.78
C PRO A 176 -14.07 6.52 -20.07
N ALA A 177 -14.00 5.46 -20.89
CA ALA A 177 -13.20 5.41 -22.10
C ALA A 177 -13.45 6.57 -23.08
N LYS A 178 -14.72 6.81 -23.41
CA LYS A 178 -15.10 7.87 -24.36
C LYS A 178 -14.68 9.25 -23.87
N TYR A 179 -14.99 9.55 -22.60
CA TYR A 179 -14.61 10.82 -22.01
C TYR A 179 -13.11 11.00 -21.95
N TYR A 180 -12.39 9.95 -21.49
CA TYR A 180 -10.93 10.00 -21.38
C TYR A 180 -10.27 10.23 -22.76
N GLN A 181 -10.73 9.55 -23.79
CA GLN A 181 -10.24 9.74 -25.18
C GLN A 181 -10.56 11.14 -25.72
N GLN A 182 -11.71 11.70 -25.36
CA GLN A 182 -12.13 13.05 -25.80
C GLN A 182 -11.26 14.15 -25.18
N VAL A 183 -10.95 14.08 -23.87
CA VAL A 183 -10.26 15.15 -23.15
C VAL A 183 -8.75 14.94 -23.05
N GLY A 184 -8.29 13.72 -23.27
CA GLY A 184 -6.91 13.31 -23.07
C GLY A 184 -6.47 13.29 -21.59
N PRO A 185 -5.22 12.84 -21.30
CA PRO A 185 -4.72 12.73 -19.92
C PRO A 185 -4.74 14.06 -19.15
N ASP A 186 -4.37 15.17 -19.78
CA ASP A 186 -4.30 16.47 -19.12
C ASP A 186 -5.68 17.06 -18.85
N GLY A 187 -6.61 16.91 -19.79
CA GLY A 187 -8.00 17.28 -19.57
C GLY A 187 -8.66 16.43 -18.48
N PHE A 188 -8.34 15.15 -18.42
CA PHE A 188 -8.82 14.26 -17.38
C PHE A 188 -8.35 14.69 -15.99
N LYS A 189 -7.06 15.03 -15.81
CA LYS A 189 -6.51 15.56 -14.55
C LYS A 189 -7.18 16.85 -14.08
N GLN A 190 -7.62 17.68 -15.02
CA GLN A 190 -8.34 18.93 -14.70
C GLN A 190 -9.79 18.68 -14.29
N LYS A 191 -10.46 17.71 -14.92
CA LYS A 191 -11.85 17.38 -14.63
C LYS A 191 -12.02 15.84 -14.63
N PRO A 192 -11.54 15.15 -13.59
CA PRO A 192 -11.64 13.71 -13.53
C PRO A 192 -13.09 13.24 -13.35
N ILE A 193 -13.45 12.18 -14.05
CA ILE A 193 -14.73 11.49 -13.92
C ILE A 193 -14.44 10.04 -13.52
N GLY A 194 -15.04 9.60 -12.42
CA GLY A 194 -14.92 8.24 -11.92
C GLY A 194 -16.27 7.58 -11.67
N ALA A 195 -16.23 6.39 -11.10
CA ALA A 195 -17.41 5.62 -10.68
C ALA A 195 -17.43 5.42 -9.14
N GLY A 196 -16.67 6.23 -8.40
CA GLY A 196 -16.55 6.17 -6.95
C GLY A 196 -17.71 6.84 -6.20
N PRO A 197 -17.70 6.78 -4.86
CA PRO A 197 -18.79 7.29 -4.02
C PRO A 197 -18.92 8.82 -4.03
N TYR A 198 -17.90 9.53 -4.47
CA TYR A 198 -17.88 11.00 -4.50
C TYR A 198 -17.39 11.52 -5.85
N ARG A 199 -18.01 12.58 -6.34
CA ARG A 199 -17.56 13.32 -7.52
C ARG A 199 -16.78 14.57 -7.11
N LEU A 200 -15.73 14.90 -7.83
CA LEU A 200 -14.98 16.14 -7.63
C LEU A 200 -15.80 17.33 -8.12
N VAL A 201 -15.97 18.34 -7.26
CA VAL A 201 -16.73 19.57 -7.59
C VAL A 201 -15.84 20.81 -7.63
N HIS A 202 -14.73 20.80 -6.89
CA HIS A 202 -13.74 21.89 -6.90
C HIS A 202 -12.36 21.38 -6.58
N GLN A 203 -11.33 21.95 -7.22
CA GLN A 203 -9.93 21.73 -6.89
C GLN A 203 -9.13 23.03 -6.90
N GLU A 204 -8.34 23.21 -5.87
CA GLU A 204 -7.24 24.18 -5.83
C GLU A 204 -5.94 23.38 -5.90
N PRO A 205 -5.17 23.51 -6.98
CA PRO A 205 -3.98 22.69 -7.18
C PRO A 205 -3.03 22.74 -5.98
N GLY A 206 -2.65 21.59 -5.48
CA GLY A 206 -1.73 21.45 -4.36
C GLY A 206 -2.35 21.59 -2.97
N THR A 207 -3.49 22.24 -2.81
CA THR A 207 -3.97 22.67 -1.49
C THR A 207 -5.32 22.08 -1.08
N ARG A 208 -6.27 21.93 -2.03
CA ARG A 208 -7.65 21.60 -1.65
C ARG A 208 -8.38 20.80 -2.74
N LEU A 209 -9.11 19.77 -2.30
CA LEU A 209 -10.06 19.03 -3.12
C LEU A 209 -11.41 19.01 -2.41
N GLU A 210 -12.47 19.32 -3.13
CA GLU A 210 -13.85 19.26 -2.63
C GLU A 210 -14.67 18.28 -3.45
N PHE A 211 -15.36 17.42 -2.75
CA PHE A 211 -16.17 16.37 -3.34
C PHE A 211 -17.61 16.45 -2.83
N GLU A 212 -18.53 15.99 -3.65
CA GLU A 212 -19.94 15.81 -3.30
C GLU A 212 -20.34 14.35 -3.49
N ALA A 213 -21.17 13.83 -2.59
CA ALA A 213 -21.68 12.46 -2.66
C ALA A 213 -22.34 12.19 -4.02
N PHE A 214 -22.00 11.06 -4.63
CA PHE A 214 -22.62 10.59 -5.86
C PHE A 214 -23.86 9.77 -5.50
N GLU A 215 -25.04 10.36 -5.65
CA GLU A 215 -26.32 9.76 -5.24
C GLU A 215 -26.71 8.50 -6.03
N ASP A 216 -26.17 8.34 -7.24
CA ASP A 216 -26.36 7.14 -8.08
C ASP A 216 -25.30 6.06 -7.83
N TYR A 217 -24.45 6.22 -6.80
CA TYR A 217 -23.52 5.19 -6.41
C TYR A 217 -24.26 3.94 -5.93
N TYR A 218 -23.77 2.77 -6.26
CA TYR A 218 -24.46 1.49 -6.00
C TYR A 218 -24.50 1.08 -4.51
N ARG A 219 -23.84 1.83 -3.63
CA ARG A 219 -23.90 1.68 -2.17
C ARG A 219 -24.39 2.98 -1.53
N PRO A 220 -24.97 2.94 -0.33
CA PRO A 220 -25.30 4.15 0.41
C PRO A 220 -24.06 5.00 0.69
N VAL A 221 -24.14 6.30 0.41
CA VAL A 221 -23.15 7.29 0.85
C VAL A 221 -23.82 8.15 1.93
N HIS A 222 -23.18 8.29 3.09
CA HIS A 222 -23.83 8.91 4.25
C HIS A 222 -23.55 10.40 4.40
N VAL A 223 -22.38 10.88 3.98
CA VAL A 223 -21.98 12.27 4.15
C VAL A 223 -22.02 13.00 2.82
N LYS A 224 -22.64 14.20 2.80
CA LYS A 224 -22.89 14.94 1.55
C LYS A 224 -21.62 15.52 0.95
N GLN A 225 -20.76 16.10 1.77
CA GLN A 225 -19.55 16.78 1.32
C GLN A 225 -18.31 16.19 1.95
N LEU A 226 -17.28 15.97 1.15
CA LEU A 226 -15.96 15.59 1.59
C LEU A 226 -14.97 16.67 1.14
N VAL A 227 -14.21 17.21 2.07
CA VAL A 227 -13.19 18.23 1.80
C VAL A 227 -11.85 17.69 2.28
N MET A 228 -10.87 17.70 1.40
CA MET A 228 -9.49 17.35 1.72
C MET A 228 -8.62 18.61 1.62
N ILE A 229 -7.87 18.91 2.68
CA ILE A 229 -7.03 20.10 2.77
C ILE A 229 -5.59 19.66 3.01
N ALA A 230 -4.68 20.12 2.16
CA ALA A 230 -3.24 19.91 2.36
C ALA A 230 -2.74 20.82 3.48
N VAL A 231 -2.23 20.23 4.54
CA VAL A 231 -1.66 20.90 5.70
C VAL A 231 -0.36 20.17 6.06
N PRO A 232 0.77 20.48 5.44
CA PRO A 232 2.02 19.76 5.66
C PRO A 232 2.49 19.76 7.12
N GLU A 233 2.26 20.87 7.83
CA GLU A 233 2.68 21.03 9.22
C GLU A 233 1.85 20.20 10.20
N GLY A 234 2.50 19.25 10.90
CA GLY A 234 1.83 18.33 11.83
C GLY A 234 1.10 19.02 12.99
N THR A 235 1.75 20.02 13.58
CA THR A 235 1.19 20.83 14.68
C THR A 235 -0.08 21.57 14.27
N THR A 236 -0.11 22.08 13.04
CA THR A 236 -1.31 22.74 12.47
C THR A 236 -2.45 21.74 12.27
N ARG A 237 -2.16 20.54 11.74
CA ARG A 237 -3.18 19.48 11.59
C ARG A 237 -3.78 19.08 12.94
N VAL A 238 -2.92 18.90 13.96
CA VAL A 238 -3.39 18.60 15.32
C VAL A 238 -4.30 19.70 15.85
N ALA A 239 -3.91 20.96 15.71
CA ALA A 239 -4.71 22.09 16.15
C ALA A 239 -6.07 22.17 15.42
N MET A 240 -6.12 21.90 14.11
CA MET A 240 -7.37 21.83 13.36
C MET A 240 -8.31 20.73 13.89
N LEU A 241 -7.75 19.55 14.19
CA LEU A 241 -8.52 18.44 14.74
C LEU A 241 -9.07 18.77 16.15
N GLU A 242 -8.25 19.35 17.02
CA GLU A 242 -8.65 19.76 18.39
C GLU A 242 -9.73 20.84 18.41
N ARG A 243 -9.70 21.78 17.44
CA ARG A 243 -10.72 22.82 17.29
C ARG A 243 -11.97 22.37 16.52
N GLY A 244 -11.97 21.13 15.97
CA GLY A 244 -13.07 20.61 15.15
C GLY A 244 -13.14 21.23 13.74
N GLU A 245 -12.08 21.85 13.27
CA GLU A 245 -11.93 22.35 11.89
C GLU A 245 -11.64 21.20 10.91
N ALA A 246 -11.02 20.13 11.40
CA ALA A 246 -10.88 18.86 10.71
C ALA A 246 -11.56 17.74 11.51
N ASP A 247 -12.08 16.74 10.80
CA ASP A 247 -12.71 15.54 11.36
C ASP A 247 -11.78 14.35 11.38
N LEU A 248 -10.89 14.31 10.42
CA LEU A 248 -9.89 13.27 10.24
C LEU A 248 -8.54 13.92 9.99
N MET A 249 -7.54 13.36 10.62
CA MET A 249 -6.14 13.72 10.37
C MET A 249 -5.39 12.49 9.88
N TYR A 250 -4.85 12.59 8.68
CA TYR A 250 -3.96 11.56 8.17
C TYR A 250 -2.54 11.79 8.67
N PHE A 251 -1.93 10.76 9.21
CA PHE A 251 -0.56 10.71 9.66
C PHE A 251 -0.23 11.69 10.80
N VAL A 252 -0.33 11.21 12.03
CA VAL A 252 0.11 11.92 13.24
C VAL A 252 1.63 11.75 13.38
N PRO A 253 2.43 12.83 13.41
CA PRO A 253 3.84 12.75 13.75
C PRO A 253 4.08 12.14 15.13
N GLY A 254 5.18 11.39 15.30
CA GLY A 254 5.49 10.67 16.53
C GLY A 254 5.53 11.55 17.78
N ASP A 255 6.14 12.73 17.66
CA ASP A 255 6.25 13.74 18.72
C ASP A 255 4.91 14.36 19.16
N LEU A 256 3.85 14.21 18.35
CA LEU A 256 2.51 14.73 18.64
C LEU A 256 1.53 13.66 19.13
N ILE A 257 1.92 12.39 19.10
CA ILE A 257 1.05 11.27 19.51
C ILE A 257 0.63 11.40 20.97
N GLU A 258 1.59 11.63 21.87
CA GLU A 258 1.32 11.76 23.31
C GLU A 258 0.33 12.89 23.61
N ARG A 259 0.42 14.01 22.89
CA ARG A 259 -0.52 15.14 23.03
C ARG A 259 -1.95 14.70 22.70
N LEU A 260 -2.13 13.99 21.60
CA LEU A 260 -3.46 13.53 21.17
C LEU A 260 -4.00 12.40 22.07
N GLN A 261 -3.15 11.52 22.58
CA GLN A 261 -3.55 10.49 23.55
C GLN A 261 -4.17 11.07 24.83
N LYS A 262 -3.73 12.25 25.25
CA LYS A 262 -4.27 12.96 26.44
C LYS A 262 -5.62 13.63 26.16
N ASN A 263 -6.06 13.71 24.91
CA ASN A 263 -7.34 14.33 24.56
C ASN A 263 -8.44 13.26 24.39
N PRO A 264 -9.38 13.13 25.37
CA PRO A 264 -10.40 12.08 25.34
C PRO A 264 -11.43 12.23 24.22
N LYS A 265 -11.45 13.37 23.52
CA LYS A 265 -12.35 13.62 22.38
C LYS A 265 -11.79 13.09 21.05
N ILE A 266 -10.51 12.75 21.01
CA ILE A 266 -9.82 12.30 19.80
C ILE A 266 -9.47 10.83 19.94
N MET A 267 -9.77 10.07 18.90
CA MET A 267 -9.43 8.66 18.83
C MET A 267 -8.23 8.47 17.90
N LEU A 268 -7.14 7.90 18.40
CA LEU A 268 -6.02 7.49 17.56
C LEU A 268 -6.30 6.16 16.86
N ALA A 269 -5.91 6.07 15.61
CA ALA A 269 -6.06 4.90 14.76
C ALA A 269 -4.67 4.41 14.29
N PRO A 270 -3.99 3.56 15.07
CA PRO A 270 -2.69 3.01 14.72
C PRO A 270 -2.82 1.81 13.78
N VAL A 271 -3.01 2.05 12.50
CA VAL A 271 -3.18 1.00 11.50
C VAL A 271 -1.82 0.40 11.14
N LEU A 272 -1.61 -0.87 11.47
CA LEU A 272 -0.39 -1.62 11.14
C LEU A 272 -0.36 -1.98 9.64
N SER A 273 -0.08 -1.02 8.78
CA SER A 273 -0.17 -1.17 7.33
C SER A 273 1.15 -1.03 6.58
N GLY A 274 2.27 -1.01 7.28
CA GLY A 274 3.57 -0.86 6.67
C GLY A 274 4.65 -1.69 7.35
N SER A 275 5.85 -1.61 6.83
CA SER A 275 7.05 -2.17 7.44
C SER A 275 8.23 -1.21 7.23
N TRP A 276 9.17 -1.19 8.17
CA TRP A 276 10.38 -0.38 8.11
C TRP A 276 11.61 -1.25 8.17
N TRP A 277 12.62 -0.87 7.36
CA TRP A 277 13.89 -1.59 7.27
C TRP A 277 15.03 -0.69 6.79
N LEU A 278 16.27 -1.18 7.00
CA LEU A 278 17.44 -0.67 6.31
C LEU A 278 17.74 -1.54 5.09
N GLU A 279 18.08 -0.90 3.99
CA GLU A 279 18.62 -1.53 2.79
C GLU A 279 20.10 -1.19 2.63
N PHE A 280 20.81 -2.08 1.94
CA PHE A 280 22.23 -1.93 1.62
C PHE A 280 22.45 -1.92 0.10
N PRO A 281 22.18 -0.80 -0.59
CA PRO A 281 22.32 -0.72 -2.03
C PRO A 281 23.72 -1.12 -2.50
N GLY A 282 23.79 -1.96 -3.54
CA GLY A 282 25.06 -2.38 -4.11
C GLY A 282 25.89 -3.32 -3.21
N PHE A 283 25.28 -3.97 -2.22
CA PHE A 283 25.97 -4.93 -1.35
C PHE A 283 26.60 -6.11 -2.12
N GLN A 284 26.16 -6.36 -3.35
CA GLN A 284 26.76 -7.38 -4.23
C GLN A 284 28.18 -7.04 -4.66
N ASN A 285 28.56 -5.75 -4.66
CA ASN A 285 29.91 -5.32 -4.95
C ASN A 285 30.87 -5.69 -3.80
N PRO A 286 31.93 -6.49 -4.00
CA PRO A 286 32.89 -6.85 -2.96
C PRO A 286 33.61 -5.65 -2.29
N GLN A 287 33.64 -4.49 -2.94
CA GLN A 287 34.21 -3.28 -2.37
C GLN A 287 33.26 -2.56 -1.39
N ASN A 288 31.99 -2.95 -1.37
CA ASN A 288 31.02 -2.39 -0.44
C ASN A 288 31.16 -3.08 0.94
N PRO A 289 31.33 -2.35 2.05
CA PRO A 289 31.42 -2.95 3.38
C PRO A 289 30.27 -3.92 3.72
N PHE A 290 29.07 -3.61 3.21
CA PHE A 290 27.89 -4.45 3.42
C PHE A 290 27.85 -5.72 2.54
N HIS A 291 28.86 -5.95 1.70
CA HIS A 291 29.04 -7.24 1.02
C HIS A 291 29.22 -8.37 2.05
N ASP A 292 29.98 -8.11 3.09
CA ASP A 292 30.17 -9.06 4.18
C ASP A 292 28.91 -9.17 5.06
N LYS A 293 28.36 -10.38 5.16
CA LYS A 293 27.19 -10.67 6.00
C LYS A 293 27.41 -10.26 7.46
N ARG A 294 28.62 -10.38 7.98
CA ARG A 294 28.95 -10.01 9.38
C ARG A 294 28.74 -8.52 9.62
N VAL A 295 29.00 -7.67 8.63
CA VAL A 295 28.73 -6.24 8.71
C VAL A 295 27.24 -5.98 8.78
N ARG A 296 26.43 -6.67 7.95
CA ARG A 296 24.96 -6.55 8.01
C ARG A 296 24.39 -7.07 9.33
N GLN A 297 24.95 -8.15 9.88
CA GLN A 297 24.61 -8.65 11.20
C GLN A 297 24.94 -7.64 12.31
N ALA A 298 26.11 -6.99 12.24
CA ALA A 298 26.50 -5.95 13.18
C ALA A 298 25.52 -4.78 13.17
N VAL A 299 25.07 -4.32 11.98
CA VAL A 299 24.02 -3.30 11.86
C VAL A 299 22.73 -3.76 12.52
N SER A 300 22.31 -5.00 12.28
CA SER A 300 21.06 -5.52 12.87
C SER A 300 21.11 -5.57 14.40
N LEU A 301 22.27 -5.97 14.97
CA LEU A 301 22.48 -6.05 16.42
C LEU A 301 22.67 -4.67 17.08
N ALA A 302 23.08 -3.65 16.33
CA ALA A 302 23.25 -2.30 16.88
C ALA A 302 21.91 -1.60 17.14
N VAL A 303 20.87 -1.95 16.40
CA VAL A 303 19.60 -1.22 16.40
C VAL A 303 18.72 -1.62 17.58
N ASP A 304 18.39 -0.64 18.42
CA ASP A 304 17.33 -0.72 19.43
C ASP A 304 15.98 -0.42 18.78
N ARG A 305 15.31 -1.47 18.36
CA ARG A 305 14.03 -1.38 17.65
C ARG A 305 12.92 -0.83 18.54
N GLN A 306 12.97 -1.15 19.84
CA GLN A 306 11.96 -0.65 20.78
C GLN A 306 12.13 0.86 20.98
N ALA A 307 13.34 1.34 21.22
CA ALA A 307 13.60 2.77 21.37
C ALA A 307 13.21 3.56 20.11
N VAL A 308 13.47 3.02 18.91
CA VAL A 308 13.04 3.64 17.65
C VAL A 308 11.50 3.65 17.54
N ASN A 309 10.83 2.56 17.91
CA ASN A 309 9.37 2.48 17.88
C ASN A 309 8.72 3.49 18.85
N GLU A 310 9.25 3.61 20.06
CA GLU A 310 8.77 4.57 21.06
C GLU A 310 8.94 6.02 20.56
N ALA A 311 10.15 6.35 20.09
CA ALA A 311 10.45 7.71 19.64
C ALA A 311 9.62 8.12 18.41
N GLU A 312 9.39 7.20 17.50
CA GLU A 312 8.86 7.51 16.17
C GLU A 312 7.37 7.22 16.01
N LEU A 313 6.85 6.26 16.76
CA LEU A 313 5.48 5.78 16.65
C LEU A 313 4.75 5.78 17.99
N GLY A 314 5.31 6.36 19.06
CA GLY A 314 4.73 6.30 20.40
C GLY A 314 4.48 4.87 20.88
N GLY A 315 5.30 3.90 20.45
CA GLY A 315 5.16 2.49 20.80
C GLY A 315 4.10 1.73 19.99
N PHE A 316 3.39 2.37 19.06
CA PHE A 316 2.31 1.72 18.29
C PHE A 316 2.78 0.76 17.20
N GLY A 317 4.04 0.80 16.79
CA GLY A 317 4.60 -0.20 15.88
C GLY A 317 4.71 -1.57 16.55
N LYS A 318 4.58 -2.64 15.78
CA LYS A 318 4.78 -4.00 16.28
C LYS A 318 6.18 -4.48 15.90
N ILE A 319 7.07 -4.67 16.88
CA ILE A 319 8.41 -5.22 16.64
C ILE A 319 8.27 -6.57 15.96
N SER A 320 9.03 -6.76 14.89
CA SER A 320 9.00 -7.99 14.08
C SER A 320 10.37 -8.25 13.47
N GLY A 321 10.76 -9.51 13.40
CA GLY A 321 11.96 -9.93 12.67
C GLY A 321 11.72 -10.11 11.17
N ASN A 322 10.46 -10.00 10.71
CA ASN A 322 10.11 -10.06 9.30
C ASN A 322 9.43 -8.77 8.86
N TRP A 323 9.59 -8.42 7.59
CA TRP A 323 8.90 -7.28 6.97
C TRP A 323 7.48 -7.64 6.50
N ILE A 324 7.20 -8.92 6.29
CA ILE A 324 5.89 -9.49 5.94
C ILE A 324 5.50 -10.46 7.04
N ASN A 325 4.28 -10.33 7.55
CA ASN A 325 3.78 -11.21 8.58
C ASN A 325 2.80 -12.24 8.02
N ASN A 326 2.42 -13.17 8.88
CA ASN A 326 1.47 -14.24 8.61
C ASN A 326 0.02 -13.79 8.38
N ASP A 327 -0.30 -12.51 8.54
CA ASP A 327 -1.58 -11.92 8.13
C ASP A 327 -1.62 -11.51 6.64
N VAL A 328 -0.48 -11.61 5.94
CA VAL A 328 -0.39 -11.52 4.49
C VAL A 328 -0.29 -12.93 3.93
N LEU A 329 -1.01 -13.21 2.86
CA LEU A 329 -1.00 -14.53 2.22
C LEU A 329 0.44 -14.97 1.89
N TYR A 330 0.83 -16.14 2.37
CA TYR A 330 2.17 -16.72 2.30
C TYR A 330 3.27 -15.93 3.06
N GLY A 331 2.89 -14.99 3.93
CA GLY A 331 3.83 -14.39 4.88
C GLY A 331 4.22 -15.39 5.98
N MET A 332 5.39 -15.16 6.60
CA MET A 332 5.87 -15.99 7.70
C MET A 332 6.25 -15.13 8.92
N GLU A 333 6.12 -15.69 10.11
CA GLU A 333 6.68 -15.07 11.31
C GLU A 333 8.18 -15.35 11.42
N TRP A 334 8.91 -14.37 11.93
CA TRP A 334 10.32 -14.46 12.27
C TRP A 334 10.54 -13.78 13.61
N PRO A 335 11.33 -14.37 14.52
CA PRO A 335 11.59 -13.75 15.81
C PRO A 335 12.29 -12.39 15.64
N PRO A 336 11.95 -11.39 16.46
CA PRO A 336 12.66 -10.12 16.46
C PRO A 336 14.16 -10.30 16.65
N PHE A 337 14.95 -9.46 15.99
CA PHE A 337 16.39 -9.42 16.22
C PHE A 337 16.68 -8.64 17.51
N GLU A 338 17.42 -9.23 18.40
CA GLU A 338 17.83 -8.63 19.66
C GLU A 338 18.97 -7.61 19.44
N ARG A 339 19.09 -6.63 20.34
CA ARG A 339 20.20 -5.68 20.36
C ARG A 339 21.36 -6.27 21.16
N ASP A 340 22.56 -6.27 20.55
CA ASP A 340 23.83 -6.65 21.20
C ASP A 340 24.99 -5.84 20.59
N VAL A 341 25.29 -4.71 21.21
CA VAL A 341 26.31 -3.76 20.75
C VAL A 341 27.72 -4.36 20.80
N GLU A 342 28.02 -5.16 21.81
CA GLU A 342 29.35 -5.77 21.97
C GLU A 342 29.58 -6.82 20.88
N ARG A 343 28.59 -7.67 20.62
CA ARG A 343 28.68 -8.64 19.52
C ARG A 343 28.74 -7.93 18.15
N ALA A 344 28.03 -6.83 18.00
CA ALA A 344 28.10 -6.01 16.78
C ALA A 344 29.53 -5.47 16.53
N ARG A 345 30.19 -4.92 17.56
CA ARG A 345 31.58 -4.45 17.47
C ARG A 345 32.53 -5.59 17.14
N GLN A 346 32.33 -6.74 17.75
CA GLN A 346 33.16 -7.93 17.49
C GLN A 346 33.02 -8.38 16.03
N LEU A 347 31.79 -8.43 15.49
CA LEU A 347 31.54 -8.79 14.08
C LEU A 347 32.19 -7.81 13.10
N LEU A 348 32.15 -6.50 13.39
CA LEU A 348 32.88 -5.51 12.58
C LEU A 348 34.40 -5.75 12.62
N LYS A 349 34.97 -6.03 13.79
CA LYS A 349 36.38 -6.35 13.91
C LYS A 349 36.74 -7.62 13.12
N GLU A 350 35.94 -8.68 13.23
CA GLU A 350 36.09 -9.93 12.48
C GLU A 350 35.98 -9.72 10.95
N ALA A 351 35.17 -8.75 10.52
CA ALA A 351 35.02 -8.37 9.13
C ALA A 351 36.10 -7.42 8.59
N GLY A 352 37.11 -7.05 9.45
CA GLY A 352 38.21 -6.18 9.04
C GLY A 352 37.98 -4.69 9.30
N TYR A 353 36.96 -4.33 10.07
CA TYR A 353 36.60 -2.93 10.40
C TYR A 353 36.69 -2.65 11.91
N PRO A 354 37.85 -2.85 12.58
CA PRO A 354 38.00 -2.70 14.04
C PRO A 354 37.71 -1.26 14.53
N ASN A 355 37.88 -0.26 13.66
CA ASN A 355 37.61 1.16 13.94
C ASN A 355 36.36 1.68 13.25
N GLY A 356 35.52 0.79 12.71
CA GLY A 356 34.37 1.14 11.91
C GLY A 356 34.75 1.76 10.56
N PHE A 357 33.78 2.41 9.92
CA PHE A 357 33.93 3.06 8.62
C PHE A 357 32.89 4.17 8.44
N THR A 358 32.99 4.91 7.34
CA THR A 358 32.04 5.99 7.00
C THR A 358 31.22 5.58 5.78
N VAL A 359 29.93 5.82 5.80
CA VAL A 359 28.98 5.50 4.72
C VAL A 359 28.08 6.68 4.39
N ASP A 360 27.64 6.75 3.15
CA ASP A 360 26.58 7.66 2.73
C ASP A 360 25.22 7.03 3.00
N TRP A 361 24.38 7.76 3.71
CA TRP A 361 23.00 7.41 4.06
C TRP A 361 22.02 8.36 3.42
N LEU A 362 21.01 7.82 2.79
CA LEU A 362 19.96 8.61 2.19
C LEU A 362 18.64 8.47 2.93
N THR A 363 17.99 9.60 3.18
CA THR A 363 16.64 9.66 3.75
C THR A 363 15.87 10.84 3.14
N PRO A 364 14.55 10.74 2.94
CA PRO A 364 13.74 11.90 2.59
C PRO A 364 13.58 12.85 3.77
N VAL A 365 13.15 14.10 3.49
CA VAL A 365 12.84 15.10 4.53
C VAL A 365 11.81 14.63 5.54
N PRO A 366 11.77 15.25 6.73
CA PRO A 366 11.17 14.74 7.96
C PRO A 366 9.71 14.32 7.94
N THR A 367 8.87 14.78 7.02
CA THR A 367 7.42 14.50 7.04
C THR A 367 7.08 12.99 7.07
N TYR A 368 7.97 12.14 6.57
CA TYR A 368 7.78 10.68 6.55
C TYR A 368 8.85 9.90 7.28
N TYR A 369 10.07 10.43 7.33
CA TYR A 369 11.24 9.65 7.74
C TYR A 369 12.27 10.52 8.50
N SER A 370 11.84 11.30 9.47
CA SER A 370 12.70 12.08 10.39
C SER A 370 13.73 11.25 11.16
N ARG A 371 13.83 10.03 10.91
CA ARG A 371 13.98 8.89 11.82
C ARG A 371 15.30 8.19 11.64
N GLY A 372 16.06 8.61 10.66
CA GLY A 372 17.43 8.17 10.53
C GLY A 372 18.30 8.62 11.71
N GLU A 373 17.98 9.72 12.40
CA GLU A 373 18.85 10.28 13.42
C GLU A 373 19.08 9.34 14.60
N SER A 374 18.04 8.71 15.13
CA SER A 374 18.19 7.76 16.23
C SER A 374 18.98 6.51 15.80
N VAL A 375 18.75 6.02 14.58
CA VAL A 375 19.47 4.88 14.02
C VAL A 375 20.91 5.26 13.67
N VAL A 376 21.15 6.45 13.14
CA VAL A 376 22.49 7.01 12.89
C VAL A 376 23.32 7.04 14.18
N ALA A 377 22.72 7.50 15.30
CA ALA A 377 23.38 7.52 16.59
C ALA A 377 23.77 6.12 17.05
N GLN A 378 22.84 5.15 16.94
CA GLN A 378 23.08 3.74 17.33
C GLN A 378 24.15 3.07 16.46
N LEU A 379 24.20 3.35 15.16
CA LEU A 379 25.27 2.86 14.29
C LEU A 379 26.62 3.51 14.64
N GLY A 380 26.62 4.75 15.11
CA GLY A 380 27.79 5.43 15.63
C GLY A 380 28.41 4.72 16.84
N GLU A 381 27.60 4.09 17.70
CA GLU A 381 28.08 3.32 18.86
C GLU A 381 28.97 2.14 18.46
N ILE A 382 28.76 1.57 17.30
CA ILE A 382 29.58 0.47 16.76
C ILE A 382 30.65 0.95 15.77
N GLY A 383 30.83 2.27 15.61
CA GLY A 383 31.85 2.87 14.74
C GLY A 383 31.44 3.07 13.29
N ILE A 384 30.18 2.81 12.91
CA ILE A 384 29.66 3.14 11.58
C ILE A 384 29.20 4.59 11.58
N ARG A 385 29.99 5.46 10.96
CA ARG A 385 29.69 6.90 10.82
C ARG A 385 28.92 7.14 9.55
N THR A 386 27.82 7.87 9.63
CA THR A 386 26.96 8.10 8.48
C THR A 386 27.01 9.56 8.05
N LYS A 387 27.04 9.78 6.74
CA LYS A 387 26.81 11.09 6.11
C LYS A 387 25.37 11.14 5.67
N LEU A 388 24.52 11.69 6.51
CA LEU A 388 23.08 11.77 6.24
C LEU A 388 22.79 12.77 5.12
N GLN A 389 22.22 12.30 4.03
CA GLN A 389 21.74 13.12 2.91
C GLN A 389 20.22 13.18 2.97
N VAL A 390 19.69 14.35 3.25
CA VAL A 390 18.25 14.62 3.32
C VAL A 390 17.79 15.30 2.04
N MET A 391 16.70 14.86 1.45
CA MET A 391 16.15 15.45 0.23
C MET A 391 14.64 15.50 0.23
N GLU A 392 14.08 16.33 -0.65
CA GLU A 392 12.64 16.38 -0.87
C GLU A 392 12.11 15.03 -1.33
N ARG A 393 10.89 14.68 -0.90
CA ARG A 393 10.31 13.36 -1.08
C ARG A 393 10.16 12.95 -2.55
N GLY A 394 9.70 13.83 -3.42
CA GLY A 394 9.54 13.54 -4.85
C GLY A 394 10.87 13.20 -5.50
N VAL A 395 11.93 13.95 -5.16
CA VAL A 395 13.29 13.70 -5.60
C VAL A 395 13.81 12.37 -5.05
N PHE A 396 13.54 12.09 -3.77
CA PHE A 396 13.89 10.79 -3.16
C PHE A 396 13.24 9.63 -3.89
N LEU A 397 11.93 9.69 -4.14
CA LEU A 397 11.20 8.64 -4.84
C LEU A 397 11.69 8.45 -6.28
N GLN A 398 11.93 9.54 -7.00
CA GLN A 398 12.49 9.49 -8.36
C GLN A 398 13.83 8.76 -8.39
N LYS A 399 14.73 9.12 -7.50
CA LYS A 399 16.04 8.47 -7.36
C LYS A 399 15.89 7.01 -6.95
N LEU A 400 15.01 6.72 -5.97
CA LEU A 400 14.71 5.36 -5.52
C LEU A 400 14.26 4.45 -6.69
N GLN A 401 13.45 4.97 -7.59
CA GLN A 401 13.00 4.28 -8.79
C GLN A 401 14.09 4.16 -9.87
N GLY A 402 15.01 5.11 -9.93
CA GLY A 402 16.14 5.11 -10.84
C GLY A 402 17.23 4.06 -10.53
N GLY A 403 17.25 3.56 -9.29
CA GLY A 403 18.20 2.56 -8.82
C GLY A 403 19.61 3.11 -8.61
N LEU A 404 20.62 2.22 -8.59
CA LEU A 404 22.02 2.58 -8.30
C LEU A 404 22.62 3.60 -9.28
N LYS A 405 22.10 3.70 -10.49
CA LYS A 405 22.57 4.70 -11.48
C LYS A 405 22.33 6.14 -11.03
N GLU A 406 21.21 6.36 -10.33
CA GLU A 406 20.85 7.67 -9.81
C GLU A 406 21.56 7.99 -8.48
N TRP A 407 22.20 7.00 -7.87
CA TRP A 407 22.88 7.10 -6.58
C TRP A 407 24.21 6.37 -6.53
N PRO A 408 25.16 6.77 -7.31
CA PRO A 408 26.50 6.21 -7.16
C PRO A 408 27.04 6.57 -5.75
N GLY A 409 27.33 5.55 -4.96
CA GLY A 409 27.97 5.71 -3.65
C GLY A 409 27.04 5.68 -2.42
N VAL A 410 25.71 5.68 -2.57
CA VAL A 410 24.82 5.43 -1.43
C VAL A 410 24.94 3.99 -0.96
N GLN A 411 25.13 3.79 0.34
CA GLN A 411 25.38 2.47 0.93
C GLN A 411 24.33 2.04 1.95
N ILE A 412 23.55 2.99 2.50
CA ILE A 412 22.41 2.72 3.37
C ILE A 412 21.20 3.54 2.91
N ILE A 413 20.05 2.90 2.87
CA ILE A 413 18.75 3.56 2.72
C ILE A 413 17.85 3.08 3.87
N PHE A 414 17.24 4.03 4.58
CA PHE A 414 16.15 3.73 5.48
C PHE A 414 14.85 3.80 4.70
N ASN A 415 14.18 2.68 4.54
CA ASN A 415 13.01 2.58 3.71
C ASN A 415 11.80 2.10 4.50
N ALA A 416 10.63 2.51 4.01
CA ALA A 416 9.35 2.07 4.53
C ALA A 416 8.38 1.90 3.39
N THR A 417 7.48 0.94 3.51
CA THR A 417 6.40 0.80 2.56
C THR A 417 5.16 0.24 3.22
N ARG A 418 4.02 0.44 2.57
CA ARG A 418 2.76 -0.13 3.01
C ARG A 418 2.75 -1.64 2.79
N MET A 419 2.06 -2.33 3.68
CA MET A 419 1.68 -3.73 3.47
C MET A 419 0.35 -3.75 2.70
N GLY A 420 0.38 -4.24 1.49
CA GLY A 420 -0.82 -4.43 0.68
C GLY A 420 -0.61 -5.56 -0.29
N GLY A 421 -1.59 -6.41 -0.46
CA GLY A 421 -1.51 -7.52 -1.39
C GLY A 421 -0.86 -8.78 -0.85
N THR A 422 -0.18 -9.51 -1.70
CA THR A 422 0.53 -10.74 -1.37
C THR A 422 2.01 -10.49 -1.13
N TRP A 423 2.70 -11.46 -0.51
CA TRP A 423 4.15 -11.41 -0.35
C TRP A 423 4.88 -11.34 -1.71
N SER A 424 4.32 -11.97 -2.75
CA SER A 424 4.88 -11.97 -4.11
C SER A 424 5.02 -10.58 -4.69
N ASN A 425 4.02 -9.74 -4.48
CA ASN A 425 4.04 -8.35 -4.91
C ASN A 425 5.19 -7.54 -4.26
N TRP A 426 5.51 -7.89 -3.01
CA TRP A 426 6.66 -7.34 -2.28
C TRP A 426 7.99 -7.83 -2.84
N TYR A 427 8.08 -9.14 -3.10
CA TYR A 427 9.27 -9.71 -3.69
C TYR A 427 9.56 -9.06 -5.05
N GLU A 428 8.56 -8.97 -5.92
CA GLU A 428 8.69 -8.30 -7.21
C GLU A 428 9.14 -6.84 -7.10
N ALA A 429 8.60 -6.11 -6.13
CA ALA A 429 8.90 -4.70 -5.98
C ALA A 429 10.32 -4.43 -5.45
N PHE A 430 10.78 -5.23 -4.47
CA PHE A 430 11.97 -4.89 -3.69
C PHE A 430 13.15 -5.83 -3.86
N PHE A 431 12.93 -7.09 -4.23
CA PHE A 431 13.96 -8.12 -4.26
C PHE A 431 14.23 -8.70 -5.64
N LYS A 432 13.24 -8.73 -6.51
CA LYS A 432 13.40 -9.21 -7.88
C LYS A 432 14.41 -8.35 -8.63
N CYS A 433 15.36 -8.96 -9.34
CA CYS A 433 16.30 -8.25 -10.18
C CYS A 433 15.55 -7.42 -11.22
N GLY A 434 15.83 -6.12 -11.30
CA GLY A 434 15.10 -5.17 -12.15
C GLY A 434 13.72 -4.78 -11.63
N GLY A 435 13.31 -5.21 -10.43
CA GLY A 435 12.04 -4.87 -9.79
C GLY A 435 11.86 -3.37 -9.60
N PHE A 436 10.60 -2.92 -9.58
CA PHE A 436 10.22 -1.50 -9.58
C PHE A 436 10.90 -0.65 -8.51
N SER A 437 10.92 -1.12 -7.26
CA SER A 437 11.56 -0.41 -6.13
C SER A 437 12.96 -0.92 -5.82
N GLY A 438 13.30 -2.10 -6.30
CA GLY A 438 14.58 -2.78 -6.07
C GLY A 438 15.67 -2.43 -7.07
N ARG A 439 15.32 -2.11 -8.30
CA ARG A 439 16.18 -1.79 -9.47
C ARG A 439 17.68 -1.93 -9.18
N ASP A 440 18.17 -3.16 -9.16
CA ASP A 440 19.57 -3.52 -8.91
C ASP A 440 20.11 -3.21 -7.49
N ARG A 441 19.29 -2.69 -6.57
CA ARG A 441 19.70 -2.43 -5.18
C ARG A 441 19.83 -3.72 -4.36
N ILE A 442 18.85 -4.61 -4.52
CA ILE A 442 18.86 -5.96 -3.97
C ILE A 442 18.52 -6.90 -5.12
N CYS A 443 19.49 -7.63 -5.62
CA CYS A 443 19.32 -8.58 -6.71
C CYS A 443 20.08 -9.86 -6.40
N VAL A 444 19.34 -10.95 -6.16
CA VAL A 444 19.90 -12.27 -5.86
C VAL A 444 19.28 -13.29 -6.80
N GLN A 445 20.01 -13.66 -7.82
CA GLN A 445 19.53 -14.51 -8.93
C GLN A 445 18.94 -15.85 -8.48
N GLU A 446 19.48 -16.46 -7.42
CA GLU A 446 18.93 -17.70 -6.87
C GLU A 446 17.51 -17.53 -6.34
N LEU A 447 17.22 -16.38 -5.71
CA LEU A 447 15.89 -16.08 -5.21
C LEU A 447 14.90 -15.85 -6.36
N ASP A 448 15.31 -15.23 -7.43
CA ASP A 448 14.48 -15.06 -8.64
C ASP A 448 14.14 -16.40 -9.29
N THR A 449 15.08 -17.35 -9.28
CA THR A 449 14.82 -18.71 -9.77
C THR A 449 13.74 -19.41 -8.94
N LYS A 450 13.82 -19.30 -7.59
CA LYS A 450 12.79 -19.85 -6.69
C LYS A 450 11.45 -19.11 -6.84
N PHE A 451 11.50 -17.80 -7.06
CA PHE A 451 10.30 -17.00 -7.27
C PHE A 451 9.58 -17.38 -8.57
N ALA A 452 10.32 -17.66 -9.66
CA ALA A 452 9.72 -18.15 -10.89
C ALA A 452 9.02 -19.52 -10.68
N GLN A 453 9.57 -20.41 -9.84
CA GLN A 453 8.90 -21.66 -9.46
C GLN A 453 7.62 -21.38 -8.67
N TYR A 454 7.65 -20.42 -7.72
CA TYR A 454 6.48 -20.00 -6.97
C TYR A 454 5.36 -19.49 -7.90
N GLU A 455 5.69 -18.67 -8.90
CA GLU A 455 4.71 -18.14 -9.85
C GLU A 455 4.05 -19.24 -10.70
N GLN A 456 4.79 -20.31 -11.01
CA GLN A 456 4.31 -21.43 -11.84
C GLN A 456 3.53 -22.50 -11.04
N SER A 457 3.68 -22.55 -9.73
CA SER A 457 3.00 -23.57 -8.92
C SER A 457 1.55 -23.20 -8.65
N PHE A 458 0.65 -24.20 -8.80
CA PHE A 458 -0.78 -24.12 -8.41
C PHE A 458 -1.05 -24.77 -7.06
N ASN A 459 -0.09 -25.49 -6.52
CA ASN A 459 -0.24 -26.17 -5.25
C ASN A 459 -0.02 -25.15 -4.11
N PRO A 460 -1.06 -24.85 -3.29
CA PRO A 460 -0.93 -23.89 -2.21
C PRO A 460 0.17 -24.24 -1.20
N ALA A 461 0.37 -25.53 -0.90
CA ALA A 461 1.41 -25.96 0.02
C ALA A 461 2.82 -25.78 -0.55
N GLU A 462 3.01 -26.01 -1.84
CA GLU A 462 4.26 -25.75 -2.54
C GLU A 462 4.53 -24.24 -2.63
N ARG A 463 3.53 -23.44 -2.95
CA ARG A 463 3.64 -21.96 -2.92
C ARG A 463 4.03 -21.46 -1.55
N GLN A 464 3.38 -21.95 -0.48
CA GLN A 464 3.73 -21.60 0.89
C GLN A 464 5.19 -21.92 1.19
N LYS A 465 5.64 -23.14 0.86
CA LYS A 465 7.01 -23.55 1.08
C LYS A 465 8.03 -22.69 0.32
N LEU A 466 7.81 -22.45 -0.96
CA LEU A 466 8.69 -21.60 -1.78
C LEU A 466 8.75 -20.16 -1.25
N ALA A 467 7.61 -19.63 -0.83
CA ALA A 467 7.52 -18.31 -0.21
C ALA A 467 8.32 -18.23 1.10
N GLU A 468 8.18 -19.24 1.96
CA GLU A 468 8.92 -19.33 3.22
C GLU A 468 10.43 -19.50 3.00
N ASP A 469 10.83 -20.35 2.05
CA ASP A 469 12.25 -20.58 1.72
C ASP A 469 12.92 -19.29 1.22
N ILE A 470 12.22 -18.50 0.40
CA ILE A 470 12.73 -17.21 -0.08
C ILE A 470 12.82 -16.21 1.07
N GLN A 471 11.75 -16.05 1.88
CA GLN A 471 11.75 -15.14 3.02
C GLN A 471 12.83 -15.50 4.03
N ARG A 472 13.00 -16.78 4.35
CA ARG A 472 14.05 -17.29 5.23
C ARG A 472 15.44 -16.92 4.71
N SER A 473 15.71 -17.16 3.42
CA SER A 473 17.00 -16.81 2.82
C SER A 473 17.30 -15.31 2.92
N ILE A 474 16.28 -14.46 2.69
CA ILE A 474 16.43 -13.01 2.81
C ILE A 474 16.78 -12.61 4.25
N LEU A 475 16.09 -13.17 5.26
CA LEU A 475 16.28 -12.84 6.68
C LEU A 475 17.58 -13.41 7.24
N GLU A 476 17.94 -14.66 6.93
CA GLU A 476 19.19 -15.28 7.38
C GLU A 476 20.42 -14.56 6.82
N ASN A 477 20.34 -14.08 5.58
CA ASN A 477 21.43 -13.34 4.96
C ASN A 477 21.41 -11.84 5.23
N LEU A 478 20.34 -11.35 5.89
CA LEU A 478 20.15 -9.93 6.18
C LEU A 478 20.39 -9.05 4.94
N TYR A 479 19.81 -9.43 3.81
CA TYR A 479 19.87 -8.58 2.61
C TYR A 479 19.23 -7.20 2.86
N PHE A 480 18.40 -7.11 3.89
CA PHE A 480 17.98 -5.90 4.57
C PHE A 480 17.73 -6.20 6.05
N VAL A 481 17.64 -5.16 6.87
CA VAL A 481 17.44 -5.27 8.31
C VAL A 481 16.04 -4.78 8.67
N PRO A 482 15.08 -5.66 9.01
CA PRO A 482 13.74 -5.26 9.42
C PRO A 482 13.75 -4.66 10.82
N PHE A 483 12.83 -3.70 11.05
CA PHE A 483 12.67 -3.06 12.35
C PHE A 483 11.37 -3.49 13.03
N PHE A 484 10.26 -3.10 12.44
CA PHE A 484 8.92 -3.35 12.95
C PHE A 484 7.87 -3.18 11.86
N ARG A 485 6.70 -3.70 12.12
CA ARG A 485 5.51 -3.30 11.40
C ARG A 485 5.16 -1.86 11.76
N HIS A 486 5.09 -1.04 10.75
CA HIS A 486 4.80 0.37 10.91
C HIS A 486 3.31 0.59 11.18
N ALA A 487 3.00 1.30 12.25
CA ALA A 487 1.68 1.85 12.49
C ALA A 487 1.56 3.20 11.77
N PHE A 488 0.66 3.30 10.79
CA PHE A 488 0.17 4.59 10.34
C PHE A 488 -0.82 5.12 11.36
N VAL A 489 -0.35 6.01 12.23
CA VAL A 489 -1.19 6.61 13.26
C VAL A 489 -1.99 7.74 12.62
N ASN A 490 -3.29 7.52 12.46
CA ASN A 490 -4.25 8.53 12.05
C ASN A 490 -5.02 9.03 13.28
N ALA A 491 -5.74 10.13 13.16
CA ALA A 491 -6.59 10.61 14.25
C ALA A 491 -8.00 10.93 13.77
N ILE A 492 -8.97 10.58 14.59
CA ILE A 492 -10.41 10.67 14.33
C ILE A 492 -11.01 11.66 15.34
N GLY A 493 -11.64 12.70 14.83
CA GLY A 493 -12.29 13.74 15.61
C GLY A 493 -13.66 13.34 16.15
N PRO A 494 -14.20 14.12 17.09
CA PRO A 494 -15.40 13.75 17.86
C PRO A 494 -16.70 13.71 17.04
N ARG A 495 -16.75 14.36 15.87
CA ARG A 495 -17.95 14.36 15.01
C ARG A 495 -18.16 13.07 14.23
N ILE A 496 -17.12 12.26 14.05
CA ILE A 496 -17.21 10.98 13.35
C ILE A 496 -17.94 9.96 14.25
N ALA A 497 -18.91 9.25 13.68
CA ALA A 497 -19.65 8.21 14.35
C ALA A 497 -18.86 6.89 14.32
N ALA A 498 -17.89 6.76 15.22
CA ALA A 498 -17.10 5.54 15.42
C ALA A 498 -17.04 5.20 16.91
N GLN A 499 -17.16 3.92 17.27
CA GLN A 499 -16.97 3.42 18.64
C GLN A 499 -15.51 3.03 18.86
N LYS A 500 -14.87 2.52 17.83
CA LYS A 500 -13.46 2.15 17.80
C LYS A 500 -12.86 2.56 16.46
N TRP A 501 -11.55 2.73 16.39
CA TRP A 501 -10.90 3.18 15.18
C TRP A 501 -11.06 2.19 14.00
N GLN A 502 -11.25 0.89 14.27
CA GLN A 502 -11.49 -0.13 13.25
C GLN A 502 -12.82 0.06 12.49
N ASP A 503 -13.75 0.83 13.04
CA ASP A 503 -14.99 1.19 12.32
C ASP A 503 -14.70 2.08 11.11
N ILE A 504 -13.57 2.82 11.14
CA ILE A 504 -13.11 3.70 10.05
C ILE A 504 -11.98 3.05 9.25
N PHE A 505 -11.12 2.27 9.90
CA PHE A 505 -9.97 1.59 9.29
C PHE A 505 -10.10 0.08 9.49
N PRO A 506 -11.01 -0.60 8.78
CA PRO A 506 -11.34 -2.01 9.06
C PRO A 506 -10.24 -3.00 8.70
N THR A 507 -9.28 -2.62 7.86
CA THR A 507 -8.18 -3.50 7.43
C THR A 507 -6.84 -2.77 7.37
N ILE A 508 -5.76 -3.53 7.21
CA ILE A 508 -4.41 -2.99 6.98
C ILE A 508 -4.32 -2.12 5.73
N THR A 509 -5.17 -2.36 4.75
CA THR A 509 -5.18 -1.60 3.49
C THR A 509 -5.79 -0.21 3.66
N THR A 510 -6.65 -0.03 4.66
CA THR A 510 -7.32 1.25 4.93
C THR A 510 -6.45 2.25 5.70
N GLY A 511 -5.22 1.89 6.08
CA GLY A 511 -4.27 2.86 6.64
C GLY A 511 -3.95 4.02 5.69
N TYR A 512 -4.15 3.81 4.39
CA TYR A 512 -3.91 4.79 3.33
C TYR A 512 -5.16 5.24 2.60
N ALA A 513 -6.29 4.56 2.81
CA ALA A 513 -7.54 4.86 2.12
C ALA A 513 -8.71 4.62 3.05
N PHE A 514 -9.69 5.50 3.00
CA PHE A 514 -10.91 5.38 3.79
C PHE A 514 -12.02 4.75 2.94
N PRO A 515 -12.90 3.95 3.53
CA PRO A 515 -14.18 3.58 2.92
C PRO A 515 -15.15 4.76 3.03
N TRP A 516 -14.94 5.77 2.20
CA TRP A 516 -15.63 7.07 2.29
C TRP A 516 -17.15 6.97 2.34
N GLU A 517 -17.73 6.01 1.62
CA GLU A 517 -19.17 5.76 1.58
C GLU A 517 -19.74 5.27 2.92
N GLU A 518 -18.90 4.64 3.75
CA GLU A 518 -19.31 4.02 5.02
C GLU A 518 -19.18 4.98 6.22
N ILE A 519 -18.44 6.08 6.07
CA ILE A 519 -18.21 7.03 7.16
C ILE A 519 -19.50 7.79 7.45
N LYS A 520 -19.82 7.92 8.74
CA LYS A 520 -21.01 8.63 9.24
C LYS A 520 -20.60 9.72 10.22
N LEU A 521 -21.40 10.76 10.29
CA LEU A 521 -21.32 11.77 11.34
C LEU A 521 -22.27 11.41 12.49
N LYS A 522 -21.91 11.81 13.70
CA LYS A 522 -22.85 11.77 14.84
C LYS A 522 -24.01 12.73 14.57
N GLU A 523 -25.19 12.33 15.01
CA GLU A 523 -26.39 13.16 14.95
C GLU A 523 -26.32 14.34 15.92
#